data_5ba6933bf9d4a81e2e462dd52d1fd928
#
_entry.id   5ba6933bf9d4a81e2e462dd52d1fd928
#
_cell.length_a   1.000
_cell.length_b   1.000
_cell.length_c   1.000
_cell.angle_alpha   90.00
_cell.angle_beta   90.00
_cell.angle_gamma   90.00
#
_symmetry.space_group_name_H-M   'P 1'
#
loop_
_entity.id
_entity.type
_entity.pdbx_description
1 polymer ?
#
loop_
_entity_poly.entity_id
_entity_poly.type
_entity_poly.pdbx_seq_one_letter_code
_entity_poly.pdbx_strand_id
1 'polypeptide(L)'
;MIKTIFGYVLEFFYNFTNNYGLALILFSLAVKIILFPASAKSKKSMMKTSRLQPRVKELELAYGDDKTGYQQAVQALYKEEGVSMFGGCLWSLLPLLIIFPLYKVIQMPLDYILHLDAEVVSSLKSAYASAEGLELDKVGYYWQFVVGSNIEKFGEGIVEGVKSLELSLWGIDLGPTPSWKFWTMTTWSQFGAALLPVISGALSYLSMFVSTKMNNTVISNEKGEHDEETAKAATTGKTMQLMMPLMSVIFGFMFPAGISIYWVSQSLFGIVQDVILTAHYRKVYDAEDEVRREKAAIRAAEEAEKERIRAAKRAANPEGINANSKKKQQLREKQEREAAAKDYETRRRIELGLPVEENDEEEFPGGEPGRPYARGRAYSADHYGKSKE
;
A
#
# COMPACT_ATOMS: atom_id res chain seq x y z
N MET A 1 -14.97 10.33 23.63
CA MET A 1 -15.95 9.65 22.74
C MET A 1 -15.38 8.34 22.14
N ILE A 2 -14.32 8.32 21.32
CA ILE A 2 -13.81 7.07 20.71
C ILE A 2 -13.32 6.05 21.75
N LYS A 3 -12.58 6.48 22.77
CA LYS A 3 -12.10 5.62 23.86
C LYS A 3 -13.26 4.96 24.63
N THR A 4 -14.30 5.72 24.89
CA THR A 4 -15.52 5.24 25.58
C THR A 4 -16.24 4.17 24.76
N ILE A 5 -16.38 4.39 23.45
CA ILE A 5 -16.95 3.36 22.53
C ILE A 5 -16.09 2.09 22.55
N PHE A 6 -14.77 2.22 22.48
CA PHE A 6 -13.86 1.07 22.55
C PHE A 6 -13.94 0.35 23.89
N GLY A 7 -14.10 1.11 25.00
CA GLY A 7 -14.33 0.55 26.32
C GLY A 7 -15.57 -0.32 26.34
N TYR A 8 -16.73 0.19 25.95
CA TYR A 8 -17.98 -0.57 25.90
C TYR A 8 -17.91 -1.81 25.01
N VAL A 9 -17.25 -1.70 23.84
CA VAL A 9 -17.09 -2.86 22.94
C VAL A 9 -16.19 -3.91 23.60
N LEU A 10 -15.10 -3.48 24.25
CA LEU A 10 -14.18 -4.39 24.91
C LEU A 10 -14.84 -5.03 26.15
N GLU A 11 -15.58 -4.24 26.94
CA GLU A 11 -16.38 -4.71 28.07
C GLU A 11 -17.41 -5.77 27.61
N PHE A 12 -18.15 -5.53 26.52
CA PHE A 12 -19.07 -6.50 25.95
C PHE A 12 -18.40 -7.83 25.67
N PHE A 13 -17.24 -7.84 25.02
CA PHE A 13 -16.49 -9.06 24.76
C PHE A 13 -15.87 -9.64 26.03
N TYR A 14 -15.48 -8.83 26.98
CA TYR A 14 -14.98 -9.29 28.26
C TYR A 14 -16.09 -10.02 29.05
N ASN A 15 -17.27 -9.46 29.14
CA ASN A 15 -18.43 -10.08 29.80
C ASN A 15 -18.85 -11.40 29.12
N PHE A 16 -18.63 -11.52 27.81
CA PHE A 16 -18.90 -12.75 27.07
C PHE A 16 -17.86 -13.84 27.33
N THR A 17 -16.58 -13.48 27.44
CA THR A 17 -15.46 -14.44 27.51
C THR A 17 -14.93 -14.64 28.93
N ASN A 18 -15.22 -13.72 29.85
CA ASN A 18 -14.60 -13.60 31.16
C ASN A 18 -13.06 -13.65 31.12
N ASN A 19 -12.46 -13.24 29.98
CA ASN A 19 -11.02 -13.22 29.77
C ASN A 19 -10.62 -12.05 28.89
N TYR A 20 -9.70 -11.25 29.38
CA TYR A 20 -9.29 -10.02 28.71
C TYR A 20 -8.56 -10.24 27.38
N GLY A 21 -7.68 -11.25 27.34
CA GLY A 21 -6.96 -11.58 26.11
C GLY A 21 -7.88 -12.06 25.00
N LEU A 22 -8.87 -12.90 25.34
CA LEU A 22 -9.91 -13.31 24.38
C LEU A 22 -10.79 -12.13 23.95
N ALA A 23 -11.13 -11.24 24.88
CA ALA A 23 -11.87 -10.01 24.57
C ALA A 23 -11.11 -9.13 23.56
N LEU A 24 -9.78 -8.98 23.71
CA LEU A 24 -8.93 -8.26 22.78
C LEU A 24 -8.88 -8.91 21.38
N ILE A 25 -8.86 -10.25 21.31
CA ILE A 25 -8.92 -11.00 20.04
C ILE A 25 -10.24 -10.74 19.34
N LEU A 26 -11.37 -10.85 20.06
CA LEU A 26 -12.72 -10.59 19.51
C LEU A 26 -12.90 -9.12 19.12
N PHE A 27 -12.39 -8.20 19.92
CA PHE A 27 -12.34 -6.77 19.57
C PHE A 27 -11.57 -6.54 18.26
N SER A 28 -10.41 -7.19 18.08
CA SER A 28 -9.63 -7.12 16.84
C SER A 28 -10.43 -7.61 15.64
N LEU A 29 -11.17 -8.70 15.80
CA LEU A 29 -12.02 -9.27 14.75
C LEU A 29 -13.17 -8.32 14.42
N ALA A 30 -13.83 -7.76 15.41
CA ALA A 30 -14.91 -6.78 15.21
C ALA A 30 -14.41 -5.55 14.44
N VAL A 31 -13.26 -5.01 14.81
CA VAL A 31 -12.62 -3.92 14.09
C VAL A 31 -12.33 -4.30 12.62
N LYS A 32 -11.83 -5.52 12.38
CA LYS A 32 -11.60 -6.02 10.99
C LYS A 32 -12.88 -6.10 10.19
N ILE A 33 -13.97 -6.58 10.78
CA ILE A 33 -15.27 -6.68 10.11
C ILE A 33 -15.82 -5.29 9.77
N ILE A 34 -15.76 -4.35 10.72
CA ILE A 34 -16.20 -2.96 10.51
C ILE A 34 -15.39 -2.28 9.40
N LEU A 35 -14.08 -2.52 9.36
CA LEU A 35 -13.16 -1.93 8.37
C LEU A 35 -13.08 -2.72 7.07
N PHE A 36 -13.79 -3.86 6.95
CA PHE A 36 -13.72 -4.73 5.78
C PHE A 36 -14.02 -4.00 4.46
N PRO A 37 -15.07 -3.17 4.33
CA PRO A 37 -15.37 -2.46 3.08
C PRO A 37 -14.25 -1.51 2.66
N ALA A 38 -13.62 -0.84 3.64
CA ALA A 38 -12.50 0.05 3.42
C ALA A 38 -11.25 -0.73 2.97
N SER A 39 -10.97 -1.85 3.65
CA SER A 39 -9.86 -2.75 3.30
C SER A 39 -10.03 -3.36 1.91
N ALA A 40 -11.26 -3.71 1.51
CA ALA A 40 -11.56 -4.22 0.17
C ALA A 40 -11.27 -3.19 -0.92
N LYS A 41 -11.66 -1.91 -0.70
CA LYS A 41 -11.32 -0.81 -1.63
C LYS A 41 -9.80 -0.60 -1.72
N SER A 42 -9.12 -0.62 -0.58
CA SER A 42 -7.66 -0.52 -0.52
C SER A 42 -6.99 -1.65 -1.30
N LYS A 43 -7.40 -2.89 -1.06
CA LYS A 43 -6.86 -4.06 -1.76
C LYS A 43 -7.04 -3.95 -3.27
N LYS A 44 -8.24 -3.57 -3.73
CA LYS A 44 -8.49 -3.32 -5.16
C LYS A 44 -7.55 -2.26 -5.74
N SER A 45 -7.34 -1.15 -5.01
CA SER A 45 -6.41 -0.10 -5.42
C SER A 45 -4.96 -0.59 -5.48
N MET A 46 -4.51 -1.34 -4.47
CA MET A 46 -3.16 -1.93 -4.45
C MET A 46 -2.94 -2.89 -5.63
N MET A 47 -3.90 -3.77 -5.91
CA MET A 47 -3.81 -4.68 -7.05
C MET A 47 -3.79 -3.94 -8.39
N LYS A 48 -4.58 -2.87 -8.55
CA LYS A 48 -4.48 -2.00 -9.74
C LYS A 48 -3.09 -1.38 -9.85
N THR A 49 -2.55 -0.83 -8.77
CA THR A 49 -1.19 -0.28 -8.75
C THR A 49 -0.14 -1.33 -9.12
N SER A 50 -0.28 -2.57 -8.61
CA SER A 50 0.62 -3.67 -8.98
C SER A 50 0.57 -4.00 -10.47
N ARG A 51 -0.61 -3.95 -11.09
CA ARG A 51 -0.77 -4.17 -12.56
C ARG A 51 -0.11 -3.09 -13.41
N LEU A 52 0.12 -1.90 -12.87
CA LEU A 52 0.80 -0.82 -13.58
C LEU A 52 2.34 -0.89 -13.48
N GLN A 53 2.89 -1.81 -12.68
CA GLN A 53 4.34 -1.91 -12.48
C GLN A 53 5.14 -2.13 -13.78
N PRO A 54 4.71 -2.93 -14.77
CA PRO A 54 5.42 -3.05 -16.05
C PRO A 54 5.54 -1.70 -16.76
N ARG A 55 4.46 -0.92 -16.84
CA ARG A 55 4.47 0.42 -17.45
C ARG A 55 5.33 1.41 -16.64
N VAL A 56 5.33 1.31 -15.32
CA VAL A 56 6.23 2.11 -14.45
C VAL A 56 7.69 1.77 -14.72
N LYS A 57 8.02 0.49 -14.92
CA LYS A 57 9.37 0.04 -15.29
C LYS A 57 9.79 0.55 -16.68
N GLU A 58 8.90 0.55 -17.65
CA GLU A 58 9.14 1.14 -18.97
C GLU A 58 9.44 2.63 -18.87
N LEU A 59 8.69 3.37 -18.04
CA LEU A 59 8.95 4.79 -17.78
C LEU A 59 10.31 4.99 -17.10
N GLU A 60 10.67 4.14 -16.13
CA GLU A 60 11.98 4.19 -15.47
C GLU A 60 13.12 4.05 -16.49
N LEU A 61 13.01 3.09 -17.41
CA LEU A 61 13.98 2.89 -18.49
C LEU A 61 13.98 4.04 -19.50
N ALA A 62 12.82 4.64 -19.79
CA ALA A 62 12.69 5.72 -20.75
C ALA A 62 13.29 7.06 -20.25
N TYR A 63 13.13 7.35 -18.96
CA TYR A 63 13.60 8.60 -18.36
C TYR A 63 15.04 8.50 -17.80
N GLY A 64 15.55 7.28 -17.52
CA GLY A 64 16.91 7.06 -17.05
C GLY A 64 17.27 7.90 -15.81
N ASP A 65 18.20 8.84 -15.96
CA ASP A 65 18.69 9.69 -14.87
C ASP A 65 17.77 10.90 -14.56
N ASP A 66 16.78 11.21 -15.42
CA ASP A 66 15.80 12.27 -15.16
C ASP A 66 14.75 11.85 -14.15
N LYS A 67 15.11 11.93 -12.85
CA LYS A 67 14.21 11.59 -11.76
C LYS A 67 12.95 12.44 -11.69
N THR A 68 13.05 13.71 -12.11
CA THR A 68 11.92 14.64 -12.06
C THR A 68 10.89 14.30 -13.13
N GLY A 69 11.35 14.12 -14.36
CA GLY A 69 10.52 13.67 -15.48
C GLY A 69 9.86 12.30 -15.20
N TYR A 70 10.64 11.34 -14.68
CA TYR A 70 10.13 10.05 -14.26
C TYR A 70 8.98 10.15 -13.24
N GLN A 71 9.16 10.94 -12.16
CA GLN A 71 8.11 11.12 -11.15
C GLN A 71 6.84 11.74 -11.72
N GLN A 72 6.97 12.73 -12.59
CA GLN A 72 5.82 13.35 -13.27
C GLN A 72 5.11 12.36 -14.19
N ALA A 73 5.86 11.56 -14.96
CA ALA A 73 5.29 10.56 -15.86
C ALA A 73 4.56 9.45 -15.08
N VAL A 74 5.11 9.00 -13.95
CA VAL A 74 4.43 8.02 -13.07
C VAL A 74 3.17 8.60 -12.45
N GLN A 75 3.17 9.88 -12.05
CA GLN A 75 1.97 10.55 -11.54
C GLN A 75 0.89 10.68 -12.62
N ALA A 76 1.27 11.04 -13.85
CA ALA A 76 0.37 11.11 -14.98
C ALA A 76 -0.26 9.73 -15.29
N LEU A 77 0.56 8.68 -15.33
CA LEU A 77 0.10 7.30 -15.51
C LEU A 77 -0.95 6.90 -14.45
N TYR A 78 -0.68 7.16 -13.17
CA TYR A 78 -1.63 6.82 -12.11
C TYR A 78 -2.92 7.64 -12.20
N LYS A 79 -2.84 8.91 -12.61
CA LYS A 79 -4.01 9.76 -12.82
C LYS A 79 -4.85 9.27 -14.01
N GLU A 80 -4.22 8.91 -15.12
CA GLU A 80 -4.86 8.34 -16.31
C GLU A 80 -5.64 7.07 -15.99
N GLU A 81 -5.01 6.17 -15.21
CA GLU A 81 -5.62 4.90 -14.81
C GLU A 81 -6.59 5.04 -13.63
N GLY A 82 -6.81 6.25 -13.13
CA GLY A 82 -7.71 6.50 -12.00
C GLY A 82 -7.27 5.82 -10.71
N VAL A 83 -5.96 5.68 -10.50
CA VAL A 83 -5.36 5.06 -9.31
C VAL A 83 -4.73 6.15 -8.45
N SER A 84 -5.08 6.17 -7.16
CA SER A 84 -4.44 7.08 -6.22
C SER A 84 -3.09 6.54 -5.78
N MET A 85 -2.02 7.32 -5.93
CA MET A 85 -0.68 6.98 -5.42
C MET A 85 -0.68 6.70 -3.91
N PHE A 86 -1.49 7.43 -3.15
CA PHE A 86 -1.59 7.30 -1.69
C PHE A 86 -2.75 6.43 -1.23
N GLY A 87 -3.63 5.98 -2.14
CA GLY A 87 -4.85 5.24 -1.80
C GLY A 87 -4.60 3.93 -1.07
N GLY A 88 -3.48 3.24 -1.34
CA GLY A 88 -3.07 2.05 -0.61
C GLY A 88 -2.39 2.35 0.72
N CYS A 89 -1.54 3.38 0.77
CA CYS A 89 -0.71 3.71 1.94
C CYS A 89 -1.52 4.39 3.06
N LEU A 90 -2.49 5.24 2.74
CA LEU A 90 -3.34 5.89 3.74
C LEU A 90 -4.12 4.89 4.60
N TRP A 91 -4.62 3.82 3.98
CA TRP A 91 -5.35 2.76 4.68
C TRP A 91 -4.43 1.89 5.55
N SER A 92 -3.14 1.81 5.25
CA SER A 92 -2.17 1.09 6.09
C SER A 92 -1.86 1.82 7.40
N LEU A 93 -2.14 3.12 7.49
CA LEU A 93 -1.99 3.92 8.71
C LEU A 93 -3.22 3.85 9.63
N LEU A 94 -4.36 3.33 9.14
CA LEU A 94 -5.59 3.23 9.92
C LEU A 94 -5.44 2.44 11.22
N PRO A 95 -4.69 1.31 11.29
CA PRO A 95 -4.43 0.62 12.54
C PRO A 95 -3.75 1.49 13.60
N LEU A 96 -2.89 2.42 13.19
CA LEU A 96 -2.23 3.34 14.14
C LEU A 96 -3.23 4.28 14.82
N LEU A 97 -4.26 4.74 14.11
CA LEU A 97 -5.32 5.57 14.68
C LEU A 97 -6.15 4.81 15.72
N ILE A 98 -6.25 3.48 15.59
CA ILE A 98 -6.97 2.62 16.52
C ILE A 98 -6.12 2.32 17.76
N ILE A 99 -4.81 2.17 17.59
CA ILE A 99 -3.89 1.81 18.69
C ILE A 99 -3.92 2.88 19.80
N PHE A 100 -3.93 4.17 19.49
CA PHE A 100 -3.89 5.21 20.51
C PHE A 100 -5.10 5.20 21.47
N PRO A 101 -6.36 5.15 20.99
CA PRO A 101 -7.49 4.96 21.88
C PRO A 101 -7.47 3.63 22.62
N LEU A 102 -7.12 2.54 21.90
CA LEU A 102 -7.05 1.19 22.48
C LEU A 102 -5.98 1.09 23.58
N TYR A 103 -4.81 1.70 23.37
CA TYR A 103 -3.76 1.77 24.38
C TYR A 103 -4.29 2.37 25.70
N LYS A 104 -5.09 3.44 25.62
CA LYS A 104 -5.69 4.05 26.81
C LYS A 104 -6.72 3.12 27.48
N VAL A 105 -7.53 2.43 26.72
CA VAL A 105 -8.51 1.46 27.24
C VAL A 105 -7.79 0.29 27.95
N ILE A 106 -6.69 -0.19 27.37
CA ILE A 106 -5.86 -1.24 27.99
C ILE A 106 -5.21 -0.74 29.27
N GLN A 107 -4.70 0.48 29.27
CA GLN A 107 -4.03 1.08 30.45
C GLN A 107 -4.96 1.34 31.64
N MET A 108 -6.25 1.60 31.35
CA MET A 108 -7.22 2.12 32.32
C MET A 108 -8.46 1.21 32.40
N PRO A 109 -8.30 -0.06 32.81
CA PRO A 109 -9.41 -1.01 32.85
C PRO A 109 -10.48 -0.66 33.90
N LEU A 110 -10.11 0.04 34.97
CA LEU A 110 -11.08 0.50 35.97
C LEU A 110 -12.05 1.55 35.40
N ASP A 111 -11.55 2.43 34.52
CA ASP A 111 -12.37 3.46 33.87
C ASP A 111 -13.20 2.92 32.69
N TYR A 112 -12.64 2.01 31.90
CA TYR A 112 -13.21 1.63 30.60
C TYR A 112 -13.86 0.24 30.56
N ILE A 113 -13.62 -0.63 31.55
CA ILE A 113 -14.23 -1.95 31.66
C ILE A 113 -15.16 -2.02 32.85
N LEU A 114 -14.71 -1.53 34.02
CA LEU A 114 -15.52 -1.51 35.24
C LEU A 114 -16.34 -0.23 35.37
N HIS A 115 -16.10 0.79 34.55
CA HIS A 115 -16.79 2.09 34.55
C HIS A 115 -16.91 2.72 35.94
N LEU A 116 -15.85 2.60 36.76
CA LEU A 116 -15.83 3.16 38.08
C LEU A 116 -15.76 4.69 38.04
N ASP A 117 -16.42 5.36 38.99
CA ASP A 117 -16.38 6.81 39.10
C ASP A 117 -14.98 7.33 39.43
N ALA A 118 -14.66 8.52 38.96
CA ALA A 118 -13.31 9.12 39.09
C ALA A 118 -12.88 9.24 40.58
N GLU A 119 -13.81 9.46 41.48
CA GLU A 119 -13.56 9.50 42.93
C GLU A 119 -13.16 8.13 43.48
N VAL A 120 -13.86 7.07 43.05
CA VAL A 120 -13.56 5.68 43.37
C VAL A 120 -12.19 5.28 42.85
N VAL A 121 -11.91 5.61 41.56
CA VAL A 121 -10.61 5.35 40.95
C VAL A 121 -9.47 6.07 41.68
N SER A 122 -9.70 7.32 42.14
CA SER A 122 -8.71 8.07 42.93
C SER A 122 -8.48 7.43 44.27
N SER A 123 -9.53 6.94 44.94
CA SER A 123 -9.43 6.25 46.25
C SER A 123 -8.68 4.92 46.11
N LEU A 124 -8.95 4.15 45.06
CA LEU A 124 -8.21 2.92 44.72
C LEU A 124 -6.72 3.20 44.45
N LYS A 125 -6.43 4.32 43.76
CA LYS A 125 -5.04 4.73 43.54
C LYS A 125 -4.31 5.00 44.83
N SER A 126 -4.97 5.68 45.76
CA SER A 126 -4.41 5.99 47.08
C SER A 126 -4.22 4.72 47.91
N ALA A 127 -5.17 3.81 47.90
CA ALA A 127 -5.06 2.51 48.57
C ALA A 127 -3.89 1.69 48.01
N TYR A 128 -3.77 1.62 46.69
CA TYR A 128 -2.65 0.95 46.02
C TYR A 128 -1.30 1.57 46.37
N ALA A 129 -1.17 2.90 46.30
CA ALA A 129 0.06 3.61 46.66
C ALA A 129 0.46 3.36 48.11
N SER A 130 -0.50 3.39 49.02
CA SER A 130 -0.26 3.11 50.45
C SER A 130 0.17 1.67 50.69
N ALA A 131 -0.46 0.70 50.03
CA ALA A 131 -0.13 -0.71 50.19
C ALA A 131 1.28 -1.07 49.63
N GLU A 132 1.72 -0.37 48.56
CA GLU A 132 3.02 -0.58 47.94
C GLU A 132 4.11 0.38 48.50
N GLY A 133 3.78 1.24 49.46
CA GLY A 133 4.72 2.22 50.05
C GLY A 133 5.20 3.28 49.04
N LEU A 134 4.36 3.63 48.06
CA LEU A 134 4.68 4.59 47.02
C LEU A 134 4.05 5.96 47.27
N GLU A 135 4.71 7.01 46.82
CA GLU A 135 4.09 8.32 46.69
C GLU A 135 3.14 8.33 45.48
N LEU A 136 2.04 9.09 45.54
CA LEU A 136 0.99 9.10 44.48
C LEU A 136 1.50 9.52 43.11
N ASP A 137 2.53 10.33 43.02
CA ASP A 137 3.21 10.77 41.79
C ASP A 137 4.17 9.72 41.21
N LYS A 138 4.60 8.78 42.05
CA LYS A 138 5.48 7.65 41.66
C LYS A 138 4.72 6.39 41.27
N VAL A 139 3.39 6.41 41.35
CA VAL A 139 2.55 5.28 40.90
C VAL A 139 2.72 5.07 39.41
N GLY A 140 3.20 3.89 39.02
CA GLY A 140 3.48 3.52 37.63
C GLY A 140 2.23 3.49 36.76
N TYR A 141 2.40 3.59 35.46
CA TYR A 141 1.30 3.68 34.45
C TYR A 141 0.32 2.48 34.46
N TYR A 142 0.72 1.33 34.99
CA TYR A 142 -0.09 0.08 34.96
C TYR A 142 -0.78 -0.24 36.29
N TRP A 143 -0.85 0.72 37.21
CA TRP A 143 -1.45 0.52 38.52
C TRP A 143 -2.92 0.06 38.42
N GLN A 144 -3.71 0.59 37.48
CA GLN A 144 -5.09 0.17 37.29
C GLN A 144 -5.19 -1.30 36.86
N PHE A 145 -4.22 -1.79 36.11
CA PHE A 145 -4.15 -3.20 35.73
C PHE A 145 -3.91 -4.09 36.93
N VAL A 146 -2.96 -3.70 37.78
CA VAL A 146 -2.66 -4.42 39.04
C VAL A 146 -3.85 -4.40 40.00
N VAL A 147 -4.46 -3.23 40.19
CA VAL A 147 -5.65 -3.08 41.03
C VAL A 147 -6.84 -3.84 40.48
N GLY A 148 -7.09 -3.73 39.16
CA GLY A 148 -8.18 -4.42 38.47
C GLY A 148 -8.09 -5.96 38.58
N SER A 149 -6.87 -6.51 38.51
CA SER A 149 -6.65 -7.96 38.73
C SER A 149 -6.75 -8.37 40.22
N ASN A 150 -6.69 -7.44 41.14
CA ASN A 150 -6.68 -7.70 42.57
C ASN A 150 -7.63 -6.75 43.31
N ILE A 151 -8.77 -6.46 42.74
CA ILE A 151 -9.69 -5.43 43.25
C ILE A 151 -10.23 -5.80 44.64
N GLU A 152 -10.36 -7.06 44.92
CA GLU A 152 -10.76 -7.58 46.24
C GLU A 152 -9.76 -7.19 47.34
N LYS A 153 -8.45 -7.13 47.01
CA LYS A 153 -7.40 -6.74 47.95
C LYS A 153 -7.32 -5.22 48.14
N PHE A 154 -7.38 -4.46 47.02
CA PHE A 154 -7.17 -3.01 47.07
C PHE A 154 -8.46 -2.19 47.23
N GLY A 155 -9.59 -2.82 46.93
CA GLY A 155 -10.91 -2.19 46.93
C GLY A 155 -11.72 -2.42 48.21
N GLU A 156 -11.17 -3.10 49.23
CA GLU A 156 -11.84 -3.34 50.48
C GLU A 156 -12.26 -2.02 51.14
N GLY A 157 -13.54 -1.87 51.42
CA GLY A 157 -14.10 -0.63 51.97
C GLY A 157 -14.23 0.54 50.98
N ILE A 158 -13.82 0.37 49.73
CA ILE A 158 -13.92 1.38 48.66
C ILE A 158 -14.96 0.96 47.60
N VAL A 159 -14.93 -0.31 47.16
CA VAL A 159 -15.87 -0.90 46.19
C VAL A 159 -16.44 -2.19 46.78
N GLU A 160 -17.77 -2.34 46.73
CA GLU A 160 -18.45 -3.56 47.12
C GLU A 160 -19.00 -4.29 45.91
N GLY A 161 -18.85 -5.61 45.92
CA GLY A 161 -19.48 -6.51 44.87
C GLY A 161 -18.77 -6.49 43.51
N VAL A 162 -17.67 -5.75 43.37
CA VAL A 162 -16.88 -5.76 42.12
C VAL A 162 -15.88 -6.91 42.17
N LYS A 163 -15.91 -7.77 41.13
CA LYS A 163 -14.98 -8.89 41.02
C LYS A 163 -13.67 -8.48 40.35
N SER A 164 -12.58 -9.15 40.73
CA SER A 164 -11.28 -9.01 40.06
C SER A 164 -11.39 -9.37 38.58
N LEU A 165 -10.73 -8.58 37.73
CA LEU A 165 -10.67 -8.81 36.29
C LEU A 165 -9.62 -9.87 35.97
N GLU A 166 -9.96 -10.82 35.10
CA GLU A 166 -8.99 -11.76 34.51
C GLU A 166 -8.27 -11.06 33.35
N LEU A 167 -7.19 -10.34 33.69
CA LEU A 167 -6.42 -9.51 32.77
C LEU A 167 -5.21 -10.25 32.17
N SER A 168 -5.28 -11.58 32.13
CA SER A 168 -4.26 -12.44 31.55
C SER A 168 -4.75 -13.20 30.32
N LEU A 169 -3.83 -13.84 29.61
CA LEU A 169 -4.11 -14.83 28.55
C LEU A 169 -3.11 -15.97 28.72
N TRP A 170 -3.60 -17.18 28.95
CA TRP A 170 -2.76 -18.37 29.18
C TRP A 170 -1.71 -18.20 30.27
N GLY A 171 -2.02 -17.45 31.32
CA GLY A 171 -1.13 -17.13 32.43
C GLY A 171 -0.09 -16.05 32.10
N ILE A 172 -0.26 -15.32 30.99
CA ILE A 172 0.58 -14.17 30.60
C ILE A 172 -0.17 -12.91 30.94
N ASP A 173 0.37 -12.10 31.83
CA ASP A 173 -0.14 -10.76 32.15
C ASP A 173 -0.06 -9.83 30.93
N LEU A 174 -1.17 -9.19 30.60
CA LEU A 174 -1.28 -8.34 29.40
C LEU A 174 -1.10 -6.85 29.69
N GLY A 175 -1.04 -6.43 30.95
CA GLY A 175 -0.86 -5.03 31.37
C GLY A 175 0.58 -4.54 31.27
N PRO A 176 1.54 -5.24 31.89
CA PRO A 176 2.91 -4.79 31.91
C PRO A 176 3.54 -4.69 30.53
N THR A 177 4.47 -3.74 30.39
CA THR A 177 5.32 -3.66 29.19
C THR A 177 6.34 -4.79 29.22
N PRO A 178 6.44 -5.60 28.15
CA PRO A 178 7.40 -6.69 28.08
C PRO A 178 8.84 -6.19 28.18
N SER A 179 9.69 -6.91 28.93
CA SER A 179 11.12 -6.62 28.95
C SER A 179 11.80 -7.33 27.77
N TRP A 180 12.82 -6.71 27.19
CA TRP A 180 13.69 -7.36 26.18
C TRP A 180 14.82 -8.16 26.83
N LYS A 181 15.01 -8.05 28.17
CA LYS A 181 16.05 -8.73 28.94
C LYS A 181 15.63 -10.15 29.30
N PHE A 182 15.64 -11.07 28.35
CA PHE A 182 15.19 -12.47 28.52
C PHE A 182 15.91 -13.20 29.65
N TRP A 183 17.18 -12.85 29.93
CA TRP A 183 18.00 -13.45 30.98
C TRP A 183 17.63 -13.05 32.40
N THR A 184 16.76 -12.07 32.58
CA THR A 184 16.27 -11.64 33.91
C THR A 184 14.90 -12.23 34.24
N MET A 185 14.31 -12.98 33.35
CA MET A 185 12.95 -13.50 33.51
C MET A 185 12.96 -14.76 34.37
N THR A 186 12.06 -14.78 35.33
CA THR A 186 11.92 -15.90 36.28
C THR A 186 10.57 -16.60 36.20
N THR A 187 9.58 -15.99 35.55
CA THR A 187 8.21 -16.50 35.47
C THR A 187 7.77 -16.73 34.03
N TRP A 188 6.82 -17.66 33.84
CA TRP A 188 6.19 -17.90 32.55
C TRP A 188 5.52 -16.63 32.00
N SER A 189 4.86 -15.84 32.85
CA SER A 189 4.20 -14.60 32.42
C SER A 189 5.18 -13.62 31.79
N GLN A 190 6.34 -13.39 32.42
CA GLN A 190 7.39 -12.50 31.92
C GLN A 190 7.95 -12.98 30.56
N PHE A 191 8.25 -14.29 30.47
CA PHE A 191 8.79 -14.90 29.24
C PHE A 191 7.77 -14.86 28.11
N GLY A 192 6.53 -15.25 28.41
CA GLY A 192 5.42 -15.23 27.44
C GLY A 192 5.13 -13.81 26.95
N ALA A 193 5.09 -12.82 27.86
CA ALA A 193 4.90 -11.43 27.50
C ALA A 193 6.00 -10.92 26.56
N ALA A 194 7.27 -11.30 26.79
CA ALA A 194 8.39 -10.93 25.92
C ALA A 194 8.40 -11.63 24.56
N LEU A 195 7.81 -12.82 24.45
CA LEU A 195 7.62 -13.50 23.17
C LEU A 195 6.54 -12.86 22.29
N LEU A 196 5.52 -12.24 22.87
CA LEU A 196 4.41 -11.65 22.13
C LEU A 196 4.86 -10.61 21.09
N PRO A 197 5.75 -9.63 21.38
CA PRO A 197 6.30 -8.71 20.40
C PRO A 197 7.02 -9.43 19.24
N VAL A 198 7.79 -10.47 19.54
CA VAL A 198 8.55 -11.24 18.55
C VAL A 198 7.58 -12.00 17.63
N ILE A 199 6.58 -12.67 18.20
CA ILE A 199 5.51 -13.36 17.45
C ILE A 199 4.73 -12.37 16.59
N SER A 200 4.39 -11.20 17.16
CA SER A 200 3.73 -10.12 16.44
C SER A 200 4.53 -9.65 15.23
N GLY A 201 5.83 -9.43 15.38
CA GLY A 201 6.72 -9.05 14.29
C GLY A 201 6.84 -10.13 13.22
N ALA A 202 7.00 -11.39 13.63
CA ALA A 202 7.05 -12.52 12.71
C ALA A 202 5.75 -12.69 11.91
N LEU A 203 4.60 -12.57 12.55
CA LEU A 203 3.29 -12.63 11.89
C LEU A 203 3.03 -11.40 11.00
N SER A 204 3.47 -10.23 11.42
CA SER A 204 3.42 -9.02 10.59
C SER A 204 4.26 -9.17 9.33
N TYR A 205 5.46 -9.73 9.45
CA TYR A 205 6.31 -10.06 8.31
C TYR A 205 5.64 -11.09 7.38
N LEU A 206 5.09 -12.17 7.95
CA LEU A 206 4.38 -13.19 7.19
C LEU A 206 3.15 -12.60 6.46
N SER A 207 2.37 -11.78 7.14
CA SER A 207 1.21 -11.09 6.56
C SER A 207 1.63 -10.22 5.37
N MET A 208 2.69 -9.44 5.53
CA MET A 208 3.22 -8.60 4.47
C MET A 208 3.78 -9.44 3.31
N PHE A 209 4.52 -10.51 3.60
CA PHE A 209 5.05 -11.42 2.57
C PHE A 209 3.92 -12.06 1.75
N VAL A 210 2.88 -12.58 2.42
CA VAL A 210 1.69 -13.13 1.76
C VAL A 210 1.00 -12.07 0.91
N SER A 211 0.77 -10.87 1.46
CA SER A 211 0.14 -9.77 0.74
C SER A 211 0.91 -9.38 -0.52
N THR A 212 2.23 -9.22 -0.40
CA THR A 212 3.10 -8.86 -1.54
C THR A 212 3.09 -9.96 -2.60
N LYS A 213 3.28 -11.22 -2.19
CA LYS A 213 3.26 -12.36 -3.11
C LYS A 213 1.93 -12.44 -3.87
N MET A 214 0.83 -12.25 -3.16
CA MET A 214 -0.51 -12.29 -3.74
C MET A 214 -0.78 -11.10 -4.66
N ASN A 215 -0.33 -9.89 -4.32
CA ASN A 215 -0.46 -8.72 -5.20
C ASN A 215 0.36 -8.86 -6.49
N ASN A 216 1.52 -9.51 -6.41
CA ASN A 216 2.36 -9.73 -7.58
C ASN A 216 1.78 -10.75 -8.56
N THR A 217 0.84 -11.63 -8.14
CA THR A 217 0.19 -12.57 -9.05
C THR A 217 -0.66 -11.92 -10.13
N VAL A 218 -1.04 -10.65 -9.98
CA VAL A 218 -1.85 -9.91 -10.96
C VAL A 218 -1.03 -8.99 -11.85
N ILE A 219 0.31 -9.02 -11.75
CA ILE A 219 1.21 -8.26 -12.63
C ILE A 219 1.24 -8.94 -13.99
N SER A 220 0.73 -8.27 -15.01
CA SER A 220 0.70 -8.74 -16.38
C SER A 220 1.23 -7.67 -17.34
N ASN A 221 1.89 -8.10 -18.43
CA ASN A 221 2.34 -7.22 -19.49
C ASN A 221 1.15 -6.73 -20.37
N GLU A 222 1.41 -5.90 -21.37
CA GLU A 222 0.39 -5.39 -22.29
C GLU A 222 -0.35 -6.48 -23.05
N LYS A 223 0.28 -7.66 -23.23
CA LYS A 223 -0.33 -8.83 -23.88
C LYS A 223 -1.20 -9.66 -22.95
N GLY A 224 -1.29 -9.29 -21.65
CA GLY A 224 -2.03 -10.05 -20.65
C GLY A 224 -1.29 -11.30 -20.13
N GLU A 225 0.01 -11.44 -20.42
CA GLU A 225 0.84 -12.53 -19.91
C GLU A 225 1.45 -12.12 -18.56
N HIS A 226 1.62 -13.08 -17.64
CA HIS A 226 2.23 -12.79 -16.35
C HIS A 226 3.69 -12.37 -16.51
N ASP A 227 4.04 -11.19 -15.97
CA ASP A 227 5.40 -10.63 -16.03
C ASP A 227 6.17 -10.98 -14.74
N GLU A 228 6.86 -12.13 -14.77
CA GLU A 228 7.66 -12.59 -13.63
C GLU A 228 8.85 -11.67 -13.31
N GLU A 229 9.46 -11.04 -14.30
CA GLU A 229 10.61 -10.17 -14.10
C GLU A 229 10.20 -8.91 -13.34
N THR A 230 9.14 -8.25 -13.78
CA THR A 230 8.57 -7.09 -13.09
C THR A 230 8.01 -7.48 -11.72
N ALA A 231 7.39 -8.65 -11.57
CA ALA A 231 6.91 -9.14 -10.29
C ALA A 231 8.06 -9.36 -9.29
N LYS A 232 9.21 -9.87 -9.73
CA LYS A 232 10.43 -9.99 -8.92
C LYS A 232 11.03 -8.63 -8.58
N ALA A 233 11.08 -7.70 -9.53
CA ALA A 233 11.57 -6.34 -9.33
C ALA A 233 10.69 -5.53 -8.36
N ALA A 234 9.36 -5.64 -8.46
CA ALA A 234 8.41 -5.02 -7.53
C ALA A 234 8.61 -5.46 -6.07
N THR A 235 9.17 -6.66 -5.86
CA THR A 235 9.53 -7.16 -4.52
C THR A 235 10.83 -6.53 -3.99
N THR A 236 11.57 -5.79 -4.81
CA THR A 236 12.92 -5.30 -4.47
C THR A 236 12.90 -4.06 -3.55
N GLY A 237 11.76 -3.43 -3.33
CA GLY A 237 11.57 -2.40 -2.29
C GLY A 237 11.72 -2.93 -0.86
N LYS A 238 12.65 -3.86 -0.63
CA LYS A 238 12.83 -4.67 0.58
C LYS A 238 13.02 -3.84 1.85
N THR A 239 13.70 -2.72 1.78
CA THR A 239 14.02 -1.90 2.95
C THR A 239 12.75 -1.33 3.59
N MET A 240 11.84 -0.79 2.78
CA MET A 240 10.58 -0.22 3.27
C MET A 240 9.62 -1.32 3.76
N GLN A 241 9.67 -2.50 3.13
CA GLN A 241 8.86 -3.66 3.53
C GLN A 241 9.29 -4.24 4.88
N LEU A 242 10.59 -4.26 5.19
CA LEU A 242 11.10 -4.77 6.47
C LEU A 242 10.89 -3.80 7.63
N MET A 243 10.74 -2.51 7.35
CA MET A 243 10.61 -1.48 8.38
C MET A 243 9.34 -1.64 9.22
N MET A 244 8.22 -2.01 8.60
CA MET A 244 6.94 -2.15 9.29
C MET A 244 6.89 -3.31 10.29
N PRO A 245 7.31 -4.55 9.95
CA PRO A 245 7.46 -5.64 10.93
C PRO A 245 8.45 -5.34 12.05
N LEU A 246 9.58 -4.70 11.72
CA LEU A 246 10.57 -4.30 12.71
C LEU A 246 10.00 -3.28 13.71
N MET A 247 9.26 -2.29 13.21
CA MET A 247 8.56 -1.32 14.06
C MET A 247 7.54 -2.00 14.97
N SER A 248 6.83 -3.05 14.51
CA SER A 248 5.88 -3.76 15.36
C SER A 248 6.56 -4.49 16.52
N VAL A 249 7.78 -5.01 16.32
CA VAL A 249 8.59 -5.59 17.42
C VAL A 249 9.01 -4.51 18.39
N ILE A 250 9.57 -3.41 17.92
CA ILE A 250 10.03 -2.29 18.76
C ILE A 250 8.87 -1.75 19.60
N PHE A 251 7.74 -1.46 18.96
CA PHE A 251 6.56 -0.97 19.68
C PHE A 251 5.99 -2.01 20.65
N GLY A 252 6.08 -3.30 20.32
CA GLY A 252 5.66 -4.37 21.21
C GLY A 252 6.44 -4.41 22.53
N PHE A 253 7.70 -3.95 22.53
CA PHE A 253 8.49 -3.76 23.75
C PHE A 253 8.32 -2.37 24.40
N MET A 254 7.59 -1.46 23.77
CA MET A 254 7.30 -0.12 24.33
C MET A 254 5.90 -0.01 24.94
N PHE A 255 5.00 -0.89 24.51
CA PHE A 255 3.60 -0.87 24.92
C PHE A 255 3.23 -2.09 25.77
N PRO A 256 2.09 -2.07 26.49
CA PRO A 256 1.57 -3.23 27.21
C PRO A 256 1.49 -4.49 26.33
N ALA A 257 1.71 -5.66 26.95
CA ALA A 257 1.65 -6.94 26.26
C ALA A 257 0.32 -7.17 25.52
N GLY A 258 -0.78 -6.62 26.02
CA GLY A 258 -2.10 -6.64 25.37
C GLY A 258 -2.12 -6.01 23.97
N ILE A 259 -1.29 -4.99 23.71
CA ILE A 259 -1.15 -4.41 22.36
C ILE A 259 -0.54 -5.42 21.40
N SER A 260 0.41 -6.23 21.86
CA SER A 260 0.99 -7.30 21.02
C SER A 260 -0.05 -8.36 20.67
N ILE A 261 -0.97 -8.72 21.58
CA ILE A 261 -2.11 -9.61 21.27
C ILE A 261 -2.99 -9.00 20.18
N TYR A 262 -3.30 -7.71 20.29
CA TYR A 262 -4.05 -7.01 19.23
C TYR A 262 -3.32 -7.09 17.87
N TRP A 263 -2.00 -6.86 17.82
CA TRP A 263 -1.22 -6.93 16.57
C TRP A 263 -1.12 -8.35 16.00
N VAL A 264 -0.91 -9.35 16.85
CA VAL A 264 -0.95 -10.77 16.47
C VAL A 264 -2.28 -11.10 15.79
N SER A 265 -3.39 -10.72 16.43
CA SER A 265 -4.74 -10.93 15.92
C SER A 265 -4.99 -10.18 14.61
N GLN A 266 -4.55 -8.92 14.51
CA GLN A 266 -4.66 -8.12 13.29
C GLN A 266 -3.88 -8.73 12.13
N SER A 267 -2.70 -9.28 12.38
CA SER A 267 -1.88 -9.94 11.35
C SER A 267 -2.52 -11.24 10.88
N LEU A 268 -3.01 -12.08 11.79
CA LEU A 268 -3.70 -13.33 11.45
C LEU A 268 -4.97 -13.08 10.64
N PHE A 269 -5.85 -12.21 11.14
CA PHE A 269 -7.08 -11.85 10.41
C PHE A 269 -6.76 -11.11 9.10
N GLY A 270 -5.65 -10.36 9.06
CA GLY A 270 -5.15 -9.70 7.86
C GLY A 270 -4.75 -10.69 6.76
N ILE A 271 -4.05 -11.75 7.11
CA ILE A 271 -3.69 -12.83 6.17
C ILE A 271 -4.95 -13.46 5.56
N VAL A 272 -5.90 -13.85 6.42
CA VAL A 272 -7.15 -14.46 5.96
C VAL A 272 -7.92 -13.52 5.04
N GLN A 273 -8.07 -12.26 5.44
CA GLN A 273 -8.72 -11.22 4.64
C GLN A 273 -8.03 -11.02 3.29
N ASP A 274 -6.71 -10.97 3.26
CA ASP A 274 -5.92 -10.76 2.04
C ASP A 274 -6.10 -11.93 1.06
N VAL A 275 -6.10 -13.17 1.56
CA VAL A 275 -6.35 -14.37 0.75
C VAL A 275 -7.73 -14.30 0.11
N ILE A 276 -8.78 -14.00 0.90
CA ILE A 276 -10.17 -13.92 0.42
C ILE A 276 -10.32 -12.83 -0.64
N LEU A 277 -9.83 -11.62 -0.34
CA LEU A 277 -9.95 -10.48 -1.25
C LEU A 277 -9.14 -10.67 -2.53
N THR A 278 -7.94 -11.23 -2.43
CA THR A 278 -7.12 -11.51 -3.62
C THR A 278 -7.78 -12.57 -4.49
N ALA A 279 -8.29 -13.66 -3.91
CA ALA A 279 -8.99 -14.69 -4.67
C ALA A 279 -10.23 -14.13 -5.40
N HIS A 280 -10.93 -13.18 -4.77
CA HIS A 280 -12.09 -12.51 -5.38
C HIS A 280 -11.67 -11.59 -6.55
N TYR A 281 -10.73 -10.67 -6.32
CA TYR A 281 -10.32 -9.71 -7.35
C TYR A 281 -9.48 -10.34 -8.47
N ARG A 282 -8.72 -11.39 -8.19
CA ARG A 282 -7.95 -12.11 -9.20
C ARG A 282 -8.84 -12.65 -10.30
N LYS A 283 -10.02 -13.21 -9.99
CA LYS A 283 -10.97 -13.69 -11.00
C LYS A 283 -11.36 -12.59 -11.99
N VAL A 284 -11.54 -11.37 -11.52
CA VAL A 284 -11.88 -10.22 -12.36
C VAL A 284 -10.71 -9.86 -13.27
N TYR A 285 -9.50 -9.82 -12.72
CA TYR A 285 -8.30 -9.46 -13.48
C TYR A 285 -7.85 -10.55 -14.45
N ASP A 286 -8.00 -11.83 -14.10
CA ASP A 286 -7.73 -12.96 -15.00
C ASP A 286 -8.65 -12.90 -16.24
N ALA A 287 -9.92 -12.55 -16.06
CA ALA A 287 -10.86 -12.36 -17.18
C ALA A 287 -10.47 -11.15 -18.06
N GLU A 288 -10.04 -10.04 -17.48
CA GLU A 288 -9.50 -8.90 -18.23
C GLU A 288 -8.25 -9.28 -19.03
N ASP A 289 -7.35 -10.07 -18.43
CA ASP A 289 -6.12 -10.50 -19.08
C ASP A 289 -6.39 -11.50 -20.22
N GLU A 290 -7.41 -12.35 -20.10
CA GLU A 290 -7.85 -13.24 -21.18
C GLU A 290 -8.29 -12.43 -22.41
N VAL A 291 -9.11 -11.41 -22.23
CA VAL A 291 -9.52 -10.50 -23.30
C VAL A 291 -8.33 -9.77 -23.91
N ARG A 292 -7.33 -9.38 -23.10
CA ARG A 292 -6.09 -8.76 -23.63
C ARG A 292 -5.28 -9.74 -24.50
N ARG A 293 -5.14 -11.00 -24.04
CA ARG A 293 -4.45 -12.06 -24.79
C ARG A 293 -5.12 -12.32 -26.13
N GLU A 294 -6.45 -12.40 -26.14
CA GLU A 294 -7.20 -12.59 -27.37
C GLU A 294 -6.96 -11.44 -28.36
N LYS A 295 -7.06 -10.19 -27.87
CA LYS A 295 -6.77 -9.02 -28.71
C LYS A 295 -5.32 -8.98 -29.19
N ALA A 296 -4.36 -9.36 -28.34
CA ALA A 296 -2.95 -9.43 -28.73
C ALA A 296 -2.70 -10.51 -29.78
N ALA A 297 -3.35 -11.69 -29.67
CA ALA A 297 -3.28 -12.76 -30.65
C ALA A 297 -3.85 -12.34 -32.00
N ILE A 298 -4.99 -11.65 -32.05
CA ILE A 298 -5.59 -11.10 -33.25
C ILE A 298 -4.61 -10.11 -33.92
N ARG A 299 -4.06 -9.15 -33.17
CA ARG A 299 -3.08 -8.19 -33.71
C ARG A 299 -1.82 -8.89 -34.27
N ALA A 300 -1.30 -9.87 -33.54
CA ALA A 300 -0.14 -10.64 -33.97
C ALA A 300 -0.42 -11.41 -35.27
N ALA A 301 -1.61 -11.99 -35.40
CA ALA A 301 -2.05 -12.67 -36.63
C ALA A 301 -2.17 -11.69 -37.82
N GLU A 302 -2.74 -10.51 -37.60
CA GLU A 302 -2.82 -9.44 -38.61
C GLU A 302 -1.44 -8.93 -39.02
N GLU A 303 -0.52 -8.77 -38.08
CA GLU A 303 0.86 -8.35 -38.37
C GLU A 303 1.62 -9.42 -39.15
N ALA A 304 1.48 -10.68 -38.75
CA ALA A 304 2.08 -11.81 -39.44
C ALA A 304 1.56 -11.92 -40.88
N GLU A 305 0.26 -11.70 -41.11
CA GLU A 305 -0.33 -11.70 -42.46
C GLU A 305 0.18 -10.52 -43.30
N LYS A 306 0.26 -9.32 -42.71
CA LYS A 306 0.86 -8.14 -43.37
C LYS A 306 2.34 -8.39 -43.73
N GLU A 307 3.06 -9.08 -42.87
CA GLU A 307 4.47 -9.41 -43.09
C GLU A 307 4.61 -10.48 -44.23
N ARG A 308 3.74 -11.48 -44.23
CA ARG A 308 3.66 -12.46 -45.33
C ARG A 308 3.39 -11.78 -46.68
N ILE A 309 2.41 -10.87 -46.74
CA ILE A 309 2.09 -10.09 -47.93
C ILE A 309 3.29 -9.22 -48.36
N ARG A 310 3.98 -8.59 -47.40
CA ARG A 310 5.20 -7.81 -47.68
C ARG A 310 6.34 -8.70 -48.18
N ALA A 311 6.54 -9.87 -47.59
CA ALA A 311 7.54 -10.85 -48.01
C ALA A 311 7.25 -11.39 -49.43
N ALA A 312 5.99 -11.72 -49.70
CA ALA A 312 5.56 -12.15 -51.05
C ALA A 312 5.79 -11.05 -52.11
N LYS A 313 5.48 -9.79 -51.77
CA LYS A 313 5.75 -8.65 -52.68
C LYS A 313 7.25 -8.43 -52.89
N ARG A 314 8.08 -8.66 -51.87
CA ARG A 314 9.56 -8.59 -52.01
C ARG A 314 10.10 -9.73 -52.84
N ALA A 315 9.57 -10.94 -52.68
CA ALA A 315 9.97 -12.10 -53.48
C ALA A 315 9.55 -11.97 -54.96
N ALA A 316 8.38 -11.36 -55.24
CA ALA A 316 7.90 -11.11 -56.61
C ALA A 316 8.64 -9.98 -57.32
N ASN A 317 9.40 -9.14 -56.60
CA ASN A 317 10.17 -8.04 -57.20
C ASN A 317 11.55 -7.88 -56.52
N PRO A 318 12.49 -8.83 -56.73
CA PRO A 318 13.78 -8.88 -56.09
C PRO A 318 14.71 -7.70 -56.42
N GLU A 319 14.54 -7.07 -57.58
CA GLU A 319 15.33 -5.90 -58.01
C GLU A 319 14.76 -4.54 -57.55
N GLY A 320 13.57 -4.53 -56.97
CA GLY A 320 12.82 -3.31 -56.63
C GLY A 320 13.26 -2.53 -55.40
N ILE A 321 14.31 -2.95 -54.71
CA ILE A 321 14.80 -2.22 -53.50
C ILE A 321 16.02 -1.37 -53.86
N ASN A 322 15.79 -0.25 -54.53
CA ASN A 322 16.78 0.81 -54.69
C ASN A 322 17.25 1.34 -53.34
N ALA A 323 18.56 1.64 -53.17
CA ALA A 323 19.13 2.23 -51.95
C ALA A 323 18.38 3.51 -51.49
N ASN A 324 17.78 4.24 -52.44
CA ASN A 324 16.89 5.36 -52.18
C ASN A 324 15.58 4.99 -51.49
N SER A 325 15.03 3.78 -51.72
CA SER A 325 13.80 3.35 -51.03
C SER A 325 14.04 2.98 -49.58
N LYS A 326 15.19 2.37 -49.24
CA LYS A 326 15.62 2.11 -47.86
C LYS A 326 15.83 3.41 -47.09
N LYS A 327 16.45 4.40 -47.71
CA LYS A 327 16.67 5.73 -47.07
C LYS A 327 15.34 6.46 -46.86
N LYS A 328 14.40 6.35 -47.78
CA LYS A 328 13.04 6.93 -47.65
C LYS A 328 12.20 6.20 -46.59
N GLN A 329 12.38 4.90 -46.40
CA GLN A 329 11.72 4.13 -45.39
C GLN A 329 12.28 4.47 -43.98
N GLN A 330 13.59 4.55 -43.83
CA GLN A 330 14.24 5.00 -42.59
C GLN A 330 13.87 6.45 -42.26
N LEU A 331 13.70 7.31 -43.24
CA LEU A 331 13.27 8.68 -43.03
C LEU A 331 11.80 8.74 -42.56
N ARG A 332 10.92 7.89 -43.13
CA ARG A 332 9.54 7.77 -42.68
C ARG A 332 9.44 7.21 -41.26
N GLU A 333 10.15 6.13 -40.96
CA GLU A 333 10.19 5.57 -39.59
C GLU A 333 10.72 6.59 -38.57
N LYS A 334 11.72 7.38 -38.96
CA LYS A 334 12.22 8.48 -38.11
C LYS A 334 11.17 9.58 -37.90
N GLN A 335 10.48 9.98 -39.00
CA GLN A 335 9.40 10.97 -38.93
C GLN A 335 8.20 10.48 -38.10
N GLU A 336 7.83 9.20 -38.22
CA GLU A 336 6.75 8.58 -37.42
C GLU A 336 7.12 8.51 -35.94
N ARG A 337 8.38 8.20 -35.61
CA ARG A 337 8.88 8.23 -34.21
C ARG A 337 8.90 9.65 -33.66
N GLU A 338 9.37 10.61 -34.42
CA GLU A 338 9.38 12.03 -34.00
C GLU A 338 7.96 12.59 -33.87
N ALA A 339 7.04 12.22 -34.75
CA ALA A 339 5.64 12.59 -34.64
C ALA A 339 4.95 11.95 -33.43
N ALA A 340 5.22 10.68 -33.17
CA ALA A 340 4.71 9.98 -32.00
C ALA A 340 5.25 10.58 -30.68
N ALA A 341 6.54 10.94 -30.66
CA ALA A 341 7.15 11.61 -29.52
C ALA A 341 6.55 13.00 -29.27
N LYS A 342 6.33 13.79 -30.34
CA LYS A 342 5.67 15.10 -30.25
C LYS A 342 4.21 14.99 -29.79
N ASP A 343 3.46 14.03 -30.33
CA ASP A 343 2.07 13.77 -29.94
C ASP A 343 1.98 13.37 -28.46
N TYR A 344 2.90 12.52 -28.01
CA TYR A 344 3.03 12.14 -26.60
C TYR A 344 3.35 13.36 -25.72
N GLU A 345 4.29 14.18 -26.14
CA GLU A 345 4.69 15.38 -25.38
C GLU A 345 3.58 16.44 -25.36
N THR A 346 2.83 16.61 -26.47
CA THR A 346 1.67 17.50 -26.57
C THR A 346 0.55 17.05 -25.66
N ARG A 347 0.20 15.76 -25.66
CA ARG A 347 -0.79 15.19 -24.74
C ARG A 347 -0.37 15.39 -23.29
N ARG A 348 0.91 15.15 -22.97
CA ARG A 348 1.47 15.35 -21.63
C ARG A 348 1.38 16.82 -21.18
N ARG A 349 1.66 17.79 -22.07
CA ARG A 349 1.54 19.22 -21.78
C ARG A 349 0.08 19.63 -21.52
N ILE A 350 -0.85 19.12 -22.32
CA ILE A 350 -2.31 19.35 -22.13
C ILE A 350 -2.74 18.80 -20.75
N GLU A 351 -2.33 17.60 -20.39
CA GLU A 351 -2.68 16.99 -19.10
C GLU A 351 -2.09 17.73 -17.90
N LEU A 352 -0.92 18.33 -18.05
CA LEU A 352 -0.25 19.10 -16.99
C LEU A 352 -0.72 20.56 -16.93
N GLY A 353 -1.64 20.98 -17.82
CA GLY A 353 -2.11 22.37 -17.90
C GLY A 353 -1.02 23.37 -18.32
N LEU A 354 0.04 22.87 -18.97
CA LEU A 354 1.12 23.69 -19.50
C LEU A 354 0.73 24.21 -20.90
N PRO A 355 1.19 25.40 -21.28
CA PRO A 355 0.94 25.92 -22.63
C PRO A 355 1.52 24.97 -23.66
N VAL A 356 0.67 24.55 -24.58
CA VAL A 356 1.10 23.82 -25.78
C VAL A 356 1.75 24.88 -26.67
N GLU A 357 3.01 24.67 -27.06
CA GLU A 357 3.60 25.47 -28.12
C GLU A 357 2.79 25.16 -29.38
N GLU A 358 1.93 26.09 -29.79
CA GLU A 358 1.41 26.10 -31.15
C GLU A 358 2.67 26.06 -32.04
N ASN A 359 2.82 24.99 -32.82
CA ASN A 359 3.78 25.03 -33.91
C ASN A 359 3.29 26.20 -34.78
N ASP A 360 3.95 27.34 -34.66
CA ASP A 360 4.02 28.25 -35.77
C ASP A 360 4.62 27.42 -36.91
N GLU A 361 3.74 26.79 -37.71
CA GLU A 361 4.13 26.44 -39.05
C GLU A 361 4.50 27.81 -39.64
N GLU A 362 5.83 28.07 -39.71
CA GLU A 362 6.34 29.17 -40.47
C GLU A 362 5.71 28.97 -41.87
N GLU A 363 4.62 29.69 -42.12
CA GLU A 363 4.13 29.91 -43.48
C GLU A 363 5.29 30.55 -44.23
N PHE A 364 6.00 29.72 -44.98
CA PHE A 364 7.03 30.23 -45.88
C PHE A 364 6.33 31.09 -46.94
N PRO A 365 6.37 32.43 -46.82
CA PRO A 365 5.77 33.28 -47.84
C PRO A 365 6.64 33.22 -49.09
N GLY A 366 6.19 32.62 -50.14
CA GLY A 366 6.86 32.73 -51.42
C GLY A 366 6.97 31.45 -52.27
N GLY A 367 6.09 30.47 -52.15
CA GLY A 367 5.98 29.42 -53.14
C GLY A 367 5.04 29.82 -54.26
N GLU A 368 5.50 29.79 -55.54
CA GLU A 368 4.56 29.89 -56.67
C GLU A 368 3.48 28.80 -56.58
N PRO A 369 2.20 29.14 -56.64
CA PRO A 369 1.13 28.14 -56.71
C PRO A 369 1.38 27.19 -57.89
N GLY A 370 1.60 25.91 -57.58
CA GLY A 370 1.81 24.87 -58.60
C GLY A 370 3.20 24.24 -58.65
N ARG A 371 4.16 24.63 -57.80
CA ARG A 371 5.47 23.93 -57.69
C ARG A 371 5.73 23.34 -56.30
N PRO A 372 5.03 22.26 -55.94
CA PRO A 372 5.17 21.64 -54.62
C PRO A 372 6.54 21.00 -54.34
N TYR A 373 7.36 20.76 -55.37
CA TYR A 373 8.70 20.17 -55.30
C TYR A 373 9.81 21.22 -55.09
N ALA A 374 9.54 22.52 -55.16
CA ALA A 374 10.48 23.56 -54.88
C ALA A 374 10.85 23.70 -53.39
N ARG A 375 10.10 23.01 -52.51
CA ARG A 375 10.35 22.90 -51.04
C ARG A 375 11.35 21.80 -50.66
N GLY A 376 12.37 21.55 -51.46
CA GLY A 376 13.44 20.60 -51.17
C GLY A 376 14.64 21.23 -50.49
N ARG A 377 15.65 20.39 -50.22
CA ARG A 377 16.95 20.81 -49.57
C ARG A 377 17.70 21.96 -50.27
N ALA A 378 17.35 22.30 -51.51
CA ALA A 378 17.93 23.37 -52.28
C ALA A 378 17.05 24.65 -52.25
N TYR A 379 15.92 24.65 -51.51
CA TYR A 379 15.09 25.83 -51.41
C TYR A 379 15.71 26.84 -50.47
N SER A 380 16.05 28.03 -50.97
CA SER A 380 16.45 29.19 -50.21
C SER A 380 15.50 30.33 -50.59
N ALA A 381 14.83 30.92 -49.61
CA ALA A 381 13.92 32.03 -49.80
C ALA A 381 14.63 33.22 -50.48
N ASP A 382 15.92 33.41 -50.21
CA ASP A 382 16.73 34.45 -50.83
C ASP A 382 17.04 34.23 -52.31
N HIS A 383 16.86 32.97 -52.80
CA HIS A 383 17.17 32.62 -54.17
C HIS A 383 15.98 32.86 -55.11
N TYR A 384 14.75 32.78 -54.57
CA TYR A 384 13.54 32.90 -55.35
C TYR A 384 12.62 34.07 -54.96
N GLY A 385 12.94 34.78 -53.88
CA GLY A 385 12.09 35.84 -53.29
C GLY A 385 12.50 37.28 -53.61
N LYS A 386 13.53 37.52 -54.38
CA LYS A 386 13.86 38.89 -54.82
C LYS A 386 13.27 39.09 -56.22
N SER A 387 12.03 39.60 -56.27
CA SER A 387 11.56 40.29 -57.44
C SER A 387 12.49 41.48 -57.68
N LYS A 388 13.03 41.55 -58.86
CA LYS A 388 13.73 42.74 -59.34
C LYS A 388 12.75 43.88 -59.40
N GLU A 389 13.03 44.97 -58.62
CA GLU A 389 12.76 46.29 -59.10
C GLU A 389 13.78 46.69 -60.16
#